data_f1a1a0432a065a2067937ae08e9e7dd4
#
_entry.id   f1a1a0432a065a2067937ae08e9e7dd4
#
_cell.length_a   1.000
_cell.length_b   1.000
_cell.length_c   1.000
_cell.angle_alpha   90.00
_cell.angle_beta   90.00
_cell.angle_gamma   90.00
#
_symmetry.space_group_name_H-M   'P 1'
#
loop_
_entity.id
_entity.type
_entity.pdbx_description
1 polymer ?
#
loop_
_entity_poly.entity_id
_entity_poly.type
_entity_poly.pdbx_seq_one_letter_code
_entity_poly.pdbx_strand_id
1 'polypeptide(L)'
;ALPIYVFLFGAIGLTVWAVQMLWIPITAAGIINGIGHYWGYRNFDCEDASTNIFPWGILIGGEELHNNHHTFATSAKLSNKWYEFDIGWLYIQMMSAVGLAKVKKTSPKPMLSDLRPADQGTLEAIIANRYEIMARYSKTLRSFFNNEVQHMQVLAAHLKDARVWLGKDESRLSAEEKAKLEELMATNAQLRKMIEMRRDLQAIWSRSNSTREQLVTQLH
;
A
#
# COMPACT_ATOMS: atom_id res chain seq x y z
N ALA A 1 30.36 10.33 -9.17
CA ALA A 1 29.89 9.89 -10.49
C ALA A 1 30.62 10.64 -11.62
N LEU A 2 30.57 12.00 -11.72
CA LEU A 2 31.15 12.77 -12.84
C LEU A 2 32.60 12.41 -13.19
N PRO A 3 33.58 12.29 -12.26
CA PRO A 3 34.96 11.94 -12.60
C PRO A 3 35.07 10.57 -13.29
N ILE A 4 34.24 9.62 -12.90
CA ILE A 4 34.23 8.26 -13.50
C ILE A 4 33.73 8.32 -14.95
N TYR A 5 32.64 9.07 -15.21
CA TYR A 5 32.11 9.24 -16.57
C TYR A 5 33.13 9.92 -17.50
N VAL A 6 33.80 10.98 -17.01
CA VAL A 6 34.82 11.68 -17.80
C VAL A 6 36.05 10.79 -18.03
N PHE A 7 36.47 10.01 -17.04
CA PHE A 7 37.59 9.09 -17.16
C PHE A 7 37.29 7.95 -18.18
N LEU A 8 36.09 7.38 -18.14
CA LEU A 8 35.72 6.25 -19.00
C LEU A 8 35.33 6.67 -20.42
N PHE A 9 34.70 7.83 -20.60
CA PHE A 9 34.05 8.24 -21.84
C PHE A 9 34.46 9.63 -22.33
N GLY A 10 35.43 10.28 -21.68
CA GLY A 10 35.92 11.61 -22.08
C GLY A 10 34.81 12.68 -22.08
N ALA A 11 34.79 13.52 -23.10
CA ALA A 11 33.79 14.60 -23.24
C ALA A 11 32.35 14.06 -23.34
N ILE A 12 32.15 12.90 -23.94
CA ILE A 12 30.84 12.23 -24.02
C ILE A 12 30.31 11.87 -22.63
N GLY A 13 31.22 11.46 -21.70
CA GLY A 13 30.87 11.19 -20.31
C GLY A 13 30.25 12.39 -19.59
N LEU A 14 30.69 13.61 -19.91
CA LEU A 14 30.09 14.85 -19.38
C LEU A 14 28.65 15.02 -19.88
N THR A 15 28.41 14.76 -21.15
CA THR A 15 27.06 14.84 -21.73
C THR A 15 26.13 13.80 -21.12
N VAL A 16 26.58 12.56 -20.98
CA VAL A 16 25.80 11.48 -20.33
C VAL A 16 25.43 11.86 -18.90
N TRP A 17 26.42 12.37 -18.16
CA TRP A 17 26.17 12.84 -16.79
C TRP A 17 25.16 14.00 -16.75
N ALA A 18 25.28 15.00 -17.64
CA ALA A 18 24.34 16.12 -17.69
C ALA A 18 22.90 15.69 -18.01
N VAL A 19 22.73 14.73 -18.94
CA VAL A 19 21.41 14.15 -19.25
C VAL A 19 20.84 13.42 -18.03
N GLN A 20 21.65 12.66 -17.30
CA GLN A 20 21.19 11.99 -16.07
C GLN A 20 20.78 13.01 -14.98
N MET A 21 21.53 14.09 -14.84
CA MET A 21 21.20 15.15 -13.88
C MET A 21 19.90 15.89 -14.23
N LEU A 22 19.56 15.98 -15.50
CA LEU A 22 18.27 16.52 -15.95
C LEU A 22 17.13 15.50 -15.80
N TRP A 23 17.41 14.22 -16.06
CA TRP A 23 16.43 13.16 -16.00
C TRP A 23 15.87 12.95 -14.60
N ILE A 24 16.72 12.96 -13.57
CA ILE A 24 16.34 12.71 -12.17
C ILE A 24 15.27 13.71 -11.66
N PRO A 25 15.42 15.03 -11.76
CA PRO A 25 14.39 15.97 -11.32
C PRO A 25 13.08 15.82 -12.08
N ILE A 26 13.14 15.61 -13.39
CA ILE A 26 11.94 15.46 -14.22
C ILE A 26 11.18 14.21 -13.83
N THR A 27 11.86 13.08 -13.68
CA THR A 27 11.21 11.80 -13.37
C THR A 27 10.83 11.69 -11.90
N ALA A 28 11.71 11.99 -10.97
CA ALA A 28 11.43 11.83 -9.54
C ALA A 28 10.47 12.91 -9.01
N ALA A 29 10.70 14.18 -9.30
CA ALA A 29 9.85 15.25 -8.79
C ALA A 29 8.61 15.47 -9.65
N GLY A 30 8.74 15.48 -10.99
CA GLY A 30 7.63 15.76 -11.89
C GLY A 30 6.70 14.57 -12.06
N ILE A 31 7.23 13.41 -12.45
CA ILE A 31 6.40 12.24 -12.75
C ILE A 31 6.04 11.50 -11.46
N ILE A 32 7.00 11.08 -10.68
CA ILE A 32 6.72 10.23 -9.51
C ILE A 32 6.00 11.02 -8.42
N ASN A 33 6.55 12.13 -7.94
CA ASN A 33 5.91 12.91 -6.88
C ASN A 33 4.71 13.75 -7.37
N GLY A 34 4.67 14.14 -8.65
CA GLY A 34 3.51 14.84 -9.23
C GLY A 34 2.40 13.85 -9.59
N ILE A 35 2.59 13.11 -10.68
CA ILE A 35 1.56 12.19 -11.21
C ILE A 35 1.29 11.05 -10.24
N GLY A 36 2.31 10.47 -9.61
CA GLY A 36 2.19 9.36 -8.68
C GLY A 36 1.44 9.67 -7.38
N HIS A 37 1.15 10.94 -7.08
CA HIS A 37 0.25 11.35 -5.99
C HIS A 37 -1.14 11.78 -6.46
N TYR A 38 -1.40 11.78 -7.77
CA TYR A 38 -2.67 12.23 -8.33
C TYR A 38 -3.38 11.15 -9.14
N TRP A 39 -2.66 10.39 -9.97
CA TRP A 39 -3.23 9.45 -10.91
C TRP A 39 -2.57 8.07 -10.82
N GLY A 40 -3.38 7.03 -10.77
CA GLY A 40 -2.95 5.65 -10.73
C GLY A 40 -3.87 4.77 -9.87
N TYR A 41 -3.42 3.56 -9.58
CA TYR A 41 -4.13 2.63 -8.72
C TYR A 41 -3.44 2.50 -7.36
N ARG A 42 -4.18 2.04 -6.36
CA ARG A 42 -3.66 1.80 -5.01
C ARG A 42 -3.84 0.35 -4.62
N ASN A 43 -2.77 -0.27 -4.15
CA ASN A 43 -2.83 -1.58 -3.52
C ASN A 43 -3.14 -1.48 -2.03
N PHE A 44 -2.68 -0.42 -1.41
CA PHE A 44 -2.74 -0.21 0.04
C PHE A 44 -3.28 1.18 0.35
N ASP A 45 -4.02 1.28 1.44
CA ASP A 45 -4.52 2.55 1.94
C ASP A 45 -3.52 3.12 2.97
N CYS A 46 -2.39 3.63 2.50
CA CYS A 46 -1.42 4.34 3.31
C CYS A 46 -1.86 5.79 3.56
N GLU A 47 -1.25 6.45 4.55
CA GLU A 47 -1.68 7.79 5.03
C GLU A 47 -1.59 8.89 3.97
N ASP A 48 -0.71 8.76 3.00
CA ASP A 48 -0.54 9.72 1.92
C ASP A 48 -1.40 9.43 0.68
N ALA A 49 -1.31 10.28 -0.34
CA ALA A 49 -2.07 10.17 -1.58
C ALA A 49 -1.35 9.36 -2.67
N SER A 50 -0.23 8.67 -2.34
CA SER A 50 0.55 7.93 -3.33
C SER A 50 -0.26 6.88 -4.08
N THR A 51 -0.01 6.75 -5.36
CA THR A 51 -0.63 5.77 -6.26
C THR A 51 0.45 5.04 -7.05
N ASN A 52 0.19 3.82 -7.48
CA ASN A 52 1.00 3.16 -8.50
C ASN A 52 0.56 3.69 -9.85
N ILE A 53 1.47 4.27 -10.63
CA ILE A 53 1.15 4.90 -11.92
C ILE A 53 0.68 3.83 -12.90
N PHE A 54 1.46 2.74 -13.03
CA PHE A 54 1.09 1.53 -13.77
C PHE A 54 1.90 0.33 -13.24
N PRO A 55 1.49 -0.92 -13.56
CA PRO A 55 2.03 -2.09 -12.88
C PRO A 55 3.45 -2.50 -13.30
N TRP A 56 4.04 -1.84 -14.28
CA TRP A 56 5.37 -2.18 -14.79
C TRP A 56 6.38 -1.10 -14.45
N GLY A 57 7.11 -1.30 -13.36
CA GLY A 57 8.17 -0.42 -12.89
C GLY A 57 9.45 -0.60 -13.70
N ILE A 58 9.50 -0.07 -14.92
CA ILE A 58 10.61 -0.24 -15.87
C ILE A 58 11.36 1.06 -16.11
N LEU A 59 10.66 2.17 -16.30
CA LEU A 59 11.25 3.42 -16.78
C LEU A 59 12.02 4.16 -15.69
N ILE A 60 11.58 4.06 -14.43
CA ILE A 60 12.14 4.80 -13.29
C ILE A 60 12.56 3.83 -12.18
N GLY A 61 13.04 2.63 -12.57
CA GLY A 61 13.63 1.70 -11.64
C GLY A 61 12.68 1.02 -10.65
N GLY A 62 11.37 1.02 -10.91
CA GLY A 62 10.34 0.48 -10.03
C GLY A 62 9.54 1.55 -9.28
N GLU A 63 9.98 2.82 -9.29
CA GLU A 63 9.31 3.92 -8.60
C GLU A 63 7.90 4.23 -9.13
N GLU A 64 7.54 3.71 -10.31
CA GLU A 64 6.18 3.71 -10.83
C GLU A 64 5.19 3.00 -9.90
N LEU A 65 5.70 2.10 -9.03
CA LEU A 65 4.95 1.41 -7.99
C LEU A 65 4.96 2.23 -6.67
N HIS A 66 4.64 3.49 -6.76
CA HIS A 66 4.85 4.49 -5.72
C HIS A 66 3.99 4.29 -4.46
N ASN A 67 2.76 3.82 -4.60
CA ASN A 67 1.93 3.44 -3.45
C ASN A 67 2.54 2.26 -2.68
N ASN A 68 3.10 1.27 -3.38
CA ASN A 68 3.79 0.16 -2.74
C ASN A 68 5.07 0.63 -2.02
N HIS A 69 5.83 1.55 -2.66
CA HIS A 69 7.02 2.16 -2.06
C HIS A 69 6.68 2.93 -0.78
N HIS A 70 5.69 3.80 -0.80
CA HIS A 70 5.27 4.57 0.38
C HIS A 70 4.72 3.67 1.51
N THR A 71 4.02 2.59 1.16
CA THR A 71 3.52 1.61 2.13
C THR A 71 4.65 0.85 2.81
N PHE A 72 5.69 0.48 2.05
CA PHE A 72 6.83 -0.33 2.52
C PHE A 72 8.16 0.34 2.17
N ALA A 73 8.37 1.56 2.66
CA ALA A 73 9.51 2.41 2.32
C ALA A 73 10.89 1.77 2.56
N THR A 74 11.00 0.76 3.41
CA THR A 74 12.25 0.03 3.70
C THR A 74 12.42 -1.24 2.88
N SER A 75 11.48 -1.56 2.00
CA SER A 75 11.54 -2.75 1.14
C SER A 75 12.45 -2.52 -0.06
N ALA A 76 13.33 -3.48 -0.33
CA ALA A 76 14.13 -3.50 -1.55
C ALA A 76 13.32 -3.92 -2.78
N LYS A 77 12.11 -4.44 -2.59
CA LYS A 77 11.20 -4.88 -3.63
C LYS A 77 9.96 -4.00 -3.61
N LEU A 78 9.66 -3.32 -4.71
CA LEU A 78 8.52 -2.42 -4.81
C LEU A 78 7.27 -3.15 -5.36
N SER A 79 7.43 -4.21 -6.18
CA SER A 79 6.29 -5.01 -6.63
C SER A 79 5.72 -5.87 -5.49
N ASN A 80 4.41 -5.81 -5.27
CA ASN A 80 3.71 -6.55 -4.22
C ASN A 80 2.65 -7.51 -4.75
N LYS A 81 2.11 -7.27 -5.95
CA LYS A 81 1.11 -8.12 -6.59
C LYS A 81 1.74 -8.94 -7.72
N TRP A 82 1.13 -10.06 -8.05
CA TRP A 82 1.66 -11.01 -9.05
C TRP A 82 1.77 -10.43 -10.47
N TYR A 83 0.96 -9.42 -10.79
CA TYR A 83 0.94 -8.74 -12.08
C TYR A 83 1.88 -7.54 -12.17
N GLU A 84 2.54 -7.19 -11.07
CA GLU A 84 3.49 -6.08 -11.00
C GLU A 84 4.90 -6.54 -11.34
N PHE A 85 5.57 -5.78 -12.17
CA PHE A 85 6.98 -5.97 -12.52
C PHE A 85 7.81 -4.82 -11.96
N ASP A 86 8.98 -5.13 -11.44
CA ASP A 86 9.90 -4.20 -10.79
C ASP A 86 11.32 -4.49 -11.30
N ILE A 87 11.79 -3.64 -12.22
CA ILE A 87 13.12 -3.80 -12.83
C ILE A 87 14.24 -3.56 -11.81
N GLY A 88 14.05 -2.66 -10.85
CA GLY A 88 15.01 -2.41 -9.78
C GLY A 88 15.22 -3.67 -8.94
N TRP A 89 14.12 -4.34 -8.59
CA TRP A 89 14.19 -5.63 -7.90
C TRP A 89 14.89 -6.73 -8.73
N LEU A 90 14.62 -6.78 -10.04
CA LEU A 90 15.32 -7.72 -10.95
C LEU A 90 16.83 -7.51 -10.90
N TYR A 91 17.30 -6.26 -11.00
CA TYR A 91 18.73 -5.95 -10.91
C TYR A 91 19.31 -6.31 -9.54
N ILE A 92 18.61 -6.02 -8.45
CA ILE A 92 19.03 -6.40 -7.10
C ILE A 92 19.17 -7.92 -6.99
N GLN A 93 18.23 -8.69 -7.52
CA GLN A 93 18.31 -10.16 -7.54
C GLN A 93 19.53 -10.67 -8.34
N MET A 94 19.76 -10.12 -9.54
CA MET A 94 20.91 -10.47 -10.36
C MET A 94 22.23 -10.18 -9.63
N MET A 95 22.38 -8.99 -9.05
CA MET A 95 23.57 -8.62 -8.28
C MET A 95 23.72 -9.49 -7.02
N SER A 96 22.61 -9.85 -6.38
CA SER A 96 22.65 -10.74 -5.22
C SER A 96 23.09 -12.15 -5.58
N ALA A 97 22.68 -12.65 -6.75
CA ALA A 97 23.06 -13.98 -7.23
C ALA A 97 24.56 -14.10 -7.48
N VAL A 98 25.23 -13.01 -7.90
CA VAL A 98 26.70 -12.97 -8.09
C VAL A 98 27.46 -12.43 -6.87
N GLY A 99 26.78 -12.26 -5.72
CA GLY A 99 27.40 -11.83 -4.45
C GLY A 99 27.72 -10.33 -4.36
N LEU A 100 27.27 -9.50 -5.32
CA LEU A 100 27.54 -8.06 -5.35
C LEU A 100 26.50 -7.24 -4.52
N ALA A 101 25.37 -7.83 -4.13
CA ALA A 101 24.37 -7.20 -3.30
C ALA A 101 23.82 -8.16 -2.24
N LYS A 102 23.37 -7.60 -1.12
CA LYS A 102 22.67 -8.36 -0.06
C LYS A 102 21.34 -7.69 0.23
N VAL A 103 20.24 -8.40 0.02
CA VAL A 103 18.90 -7.93 0.36
C VAL A 103 18.75 -7.90 1.88
N LYS A 104 18.45 -6.72 2.43
CA LYS A 104 18.24 -6.55 3.88
C LYS A 104 16.79 -6.79 4.27
N LYS A 105 15.83 -6.30 3.47
CA LYS A 105 14.42 -6.36 3.81
C LYS A 105 13.55 -6.33 2.56
N THR A 106 12.45 -7.05 2.60
CA THR A 106 11.34 -6.98 1.62
C THR A 106 10.04 -6.72 2.36
N SER A 107 8.99 -6.37 1.62
CA SER A 107 7.65 -6.21 2.19
C SER A 107 7.22 -7.51 2.91
N PRO A 108 6.62 -7.42 4.11
CA PRO A 108 6.14 -8.60 4.82
C PRO A 108 5.04 -9.29 4.02
N LYS A 109 4.99 -10.62 4.13
CA LYS A 109 3.92 -11.43 3.54
C LYS A 109 3.21 -12.16 4.66
N PRO A 110 1.88 -11.99 4.81
CA PRO A 110 1.14 -12.72 5.83
C PRO A 110 1.17 -14.22 5.51
N MET A 111 1.57 -15.01 6.47
CA MET A 111 1.44 -16.46 6.43
C MET A 111 0.13 -16.83 7.08
N LEU A 112 -0.72 -17.55 6.35
CA LEU A 112 -1.97 -18.09 6.87
C LEU A 112 -1.67 -19.46 7.51
N SER A 113 -2.18 -19.66 8.70
CA SER A 113 -2.18 -20.95 9.42
C SER A 113 -3.61 -21.33 9.78
N ASP A 114 -3.80 -22.53 10.27
CA ASP A 114 -5.08 -22.96 10.81
C ASP A 114 -5.55 -22.04 11.94
N LEU A 115 -6.87 -21.98 12.13
CA LEU A 115 -7.48 -21.17 13.18
C LEU A 115 -7.01 -21.65 14.55
N ARG A 116 -6.41 -20.75 15.29
CA ARG A 116 -5.97 -20.95 16.66
C ARG A 116 -6.31 -19.74 17.52
N PRO A 117 -6.36 -19.86 18.84
CA PRO A 117 -6.52 -18.70 19.72
C PRO A 117 -5.44 -17.65 19.42
N ALA A 118 -5.83 -16.38 19.47
CA ALA A 118 -4.90 -15.28 19.25
C ALA A 118 -3.88 -15.23 20.41
N ASP A 119 -2.61 -15.12 20.05
CA ASP A 119 -1.48 -14.99 20.96
C ASP A 119 -0.67 -13.73 20.62
N GLN A 120 0.38 -13.46 21.39
CA GLN A 120 1.27 -12.32 21.12
C GLN A 120 1.90 -12.39 19.73
N GLY A 121 2.28 -13.59 19.26
CA GLY A 121 2.83 -13.77 17.91
C GLY A 121 1.80 -13.43 16.83
N THR A 122 0.53 -13.75 17.06
CA THR A 122 -0.57 -13.35 16.19
C THR A 122 -0.72 -11.83 16.11
N LEU A 123 -0.66 -11.14 17.27
CA LEU A 123 -0.72 -9.68 17.30
C LEU A 123 0.45 -9.04 16.58
N GLU A 124 1.68 -9.50 16.80
CA GLU A 124 2.86 -8.99 16.09
C GLU A 124 2.77 -9.21 14.58
N ALA A 125 2.27 -10.38 14.16
CA ALA A 125 2.04 -10.68 12.75
C ALA A 125 0.97 -9.77 12.13
N ILE A 126 -0.12 -9.48 12.84
CA ILE A 126 -1.18 -8.55 12.40
C ILE A 126 -0.61 -7.14 12.25
N ILE A 127 0.14 -6.64 13.22
CA ILE A 127 0.75 -5.31 13.17
C ILE A 127 1.76 -5.22 12.00
N ALA A 128 2.62 -6.21 11.84
CA ALA A 128 3.61 -6.25 10.77
C ALA A 128 2.99 -6.28 9.37
N ASN A 129 1.83 -6.94 9.22
CA ASN A 129 1.12 -7.11 7.95
C ASN A 129 -0.11 -6.20 7.81
N ARG A 130 -0.27 -5.18 8.64
CA ARG A 130 -1.48 -4.34 8.76
C ARG A 130 -2.05 -3.87 7.41
N TYR A 131 -1.22 -3.40 6.51
CA TYR A 131 -1.65 -2.89 5.20
C TYR A 131 -2.25 -3.99 4.30
N GLU A 132 -1.61 -5.17 4.26
CA GLU A 132 -2.14 -6.30 3.48
C GLU A 132 -3.43 -6.84 4.10
N ILE A 133 -3.51 -6.91 5.43
CA ILE A 133 -4.71 -7.35 6.15
C ILE A 133 -5.87 -6.38 5.86
N MET A 134 -5.62 -5.06 5.95
CA MET A 134 -6.64 -4.06 5.66
C MET A 134 -7.08 -4.07 4.20
N ALA A 135 -6.15 -4.26 3.27
CA ALA A 135 -6.48 -4.38 1.85
C ALA A 135 -7.39 -5.60 1.59
N ARG A 136 -7.08 -6.75 2.19
CA ARG A 136 -7.92 -7.95 2.12
C ARG A 136 -9.27 -7.74 2.77
N TYR A 137 -9.29 -7.16 3.96
CA TYR A 137 -10.54 -6.85 4.67
C TYR A 137 -11.45 -5.92 3.87
N SER A 138 -10.89 -4.84 3.33
CA SER A 138 -11.63 -3.91 2.47
C SER A 138 -12.18 -4.58 1.21
N LYS A 139 -11.45 -5.54 0.64
CA LYS A 139 -11.93 -6.34 -0.50
C LYS A 139 -13.12 -7.22 -0.09
N THR A 140 -13.03 -7.90 1.05
CA THR A 140 -14.11 -8.74 1.59
C THR A 140 -15.34 -7.91 1.90
N LEU A 141 -15.17 -6.75 2.54
CA LEU A 141 -16.26 -5.83 2.85
C LEU A 141 -16.99 -5.36 1.59
N ARG A 142 -16.24 -4.98 0.54
CA ARG A 142 -16.83 -4.61 -0.76
C ARG A 142 -17.56 -5.77 -1.43
N SER A 143 -17.02 -6.99 -1.36
CA SER A 143 -17.66 -8.17 -1.92
C SER A 143 -18.96 -8.48 -1.20
N PHE A 144 -18.95 -8.45 0.13
CA PHE A 144 -20.16 -8.62 0.95
C PHE A 144 -21.21 -7.56 0.59
N PHE A 145 -20.84 -6.30 0.57
CA PHE A 145 -21.72 -5.21 0.20
C PHE A 145 -22.32 -5.37 -1.20
N ASN A 146 -21.52 -5.80 -2.19
CA ASN A 146 -22.02 -6.04 -3.54
C ASN A 146 -23.08 -7.15 -3.59
N ASN A 147 -22.89 -8.21 -2.81
CA ASN A 147 -23.86 -9.31 -2.74
C ASN A 147 -25.16 -8.85 -2.07
N GLU A 148 -25.07 -8.11 -0.97
CA GLU A 148 -26.23 -7.53 -0.28
C GLU A 148 -27.02 -6.57 -1.17
N VAL A 149 -26.33 -5.70 -1.92
CA VAL A 149 -26.96 -4.75 -2.84
C VAL A 149 -27.70 -5.44 -3.98
N GLN A 150 -27.18 -6.56 -4.49
CA GLN A 150 -27.86 -7.33 -5.53
C GLN A 150 -29.20 -7.90 -5.03
N HIS A 151 -29.33 -8.18 -3.75
CA HIS A 151 -30.58 -8.65 -3.13
C HIS A 151 -31.55 -7.50 -2.77
N MET A 152 -31.05 -6.27 -2.67
CA MET A 152 -31.84 -5.08 -2.36
C MET A 152 -32.11 -4.23 -3.61
N GLN A 153 -33.09 -4.58 -4.41
CA GLN A 153 -33.43 -3.92 -5.70
C GLN A 153 -33.75 -2.41 -5.61
N VAL A 154 -33.93 -1.84 -4.43
CA VAL A 154 -34.47 -0.48 -4.22
C VAL A 154 -33.39 0.59 -4.03
N LEU A 155 -32.13 0.24 -3.75
CA LEU A 155 -31.10 1.19 -3.32
C LEU A 155 -29.97 1.41 -4.34
N ALA A 156 -30.05 0.89 -5.56
CA ALA A 156 -28.94 0.78 -6.50
C ALA A 156 -28.29 2.09 -6.97
N ALA A 157 -29.00 3.21 -6.96
CA ALA A 157 -28.50 4.49 -7.47
C ALA A 157 -27.51 5.19 -6.51
N HIS A 158 -27.76 5.13 -5.20
CA HIS A 158 -26.89 5.74 -4.18
C HIS A 158 -25.70 4.86 -3.77
N LEU A 159 -25.69 3.61 -4.21
CA LEU A 159 -24.77 2.58 -3.74
C LEU A 159 -23.50 2.42 -4.60
N LYS A 160 -23.48 3.00 -5.81
CA LYS A 160 -22.24 2.98 -6.64
C LYS A 160 -21.09 3.70 -5.95
N ASP A 161 -21.39 4.81 -5.28
CA ASP A 161 -20.39 5.60 -4.57
C ASP A 161 -19.93 4.92 -3.27
N ALA A 162 -20.82 4.15 -2.62
CA ALA A 162 -20.50 3.41 -1.41
C ALA A 162 -19.31 2.44 -1.57
N ARG A 163 -19.15 1.84 -2.74
CA ARG A 163 -18.02 0.95 -3.06
C ARG A 163 -16.67 1.65 -2.96
N VAL A 164 -16.63 2.93 -3.29
CA VAL A 164 -15.39 3.71 -3.28
C VAL A 164 -15.00 4.02 -1.84
N TRP A 165 -15.94 4.56 -1.05
CA TRP A 165 -15.63 4.97 0.32
C TRP A 165 -15.57 3.82 1.34
N LEU A 166 -16.25 2.67 1.11
CA LEU A 166 -16.05 1.46 1.92
C LEU A 166 -14.62 0.90 1.85
N GLY A 167 -13.86 1.26 0.83
CA GLY A 167 -12.46 0.87 0.71
C GLY A 167 -11.46 1.87 1.26
N LYS A 168 -11.89 3.09 1.58
CA LYS A 168 -11.05 4.14 2.14
C LYS A 168 -10.99 4.04 3.67
N ASP A 169 -9.94 4.60 4.26
CA ASP A 169 -9.91 4.87 5.69
C ASP A 169 -10.98 5.90 6.06
N GLU A 170 -11.68 5.70 7.18
CA GLU A 170 -12.77 6.60 7.62
C GLU A 170 -12.28 8.03 7.91
N SER A 171 -11.01 8.21 8.27
CA SER A 171 -10.40 9.53 8.44
C SER A 171 -10.40 10.36 7.15
N ARG A 172 -10.47 9.70 5.99
CA ARG A 172 -10.44 10.31 4.65
C ARG A 172 -11.83 10.48 4.04
N LEU A 173 -12.86 10.06 4.75
CA LEU A 173 -14.23 10.25 4.30
C LEU A 173 -14.67 11.68 4.58
N SER A 174 -15.39 12.28 3.63
CA SER A 174 -16.07 13.56 3.84
C SER A 174 -17.18 13.43 4.90
N ALA A 175 -17.64 14.55 5.43
CA ALA A 175 -18.75 14.56 6.40
C ALA A 175 -20.02 13.90 5.81
N GLU A 176 -20.28 14.11 4.53
CA GLU A 176 -21.43 13.52 3.82
C GLU A 176 -21.24 11.99 3.64
N GLU A 177 -20.05 11.52 3.28
CA GLU A 177 -19.75 10.09 3.16
C GLU A 177 -19.88 9.38 4.52
N LYS A 178 -19.45 10.03 5.61
CA LYS A 178 -19.61 9.50 6.98
C LYS A 178 -21.08 9.39 7.38
N ALA A 179 -21.89 10.41 7.10
CA ALA A 179 -23.32 10.36 7.40
C ALA A 179 -24.02 9.21 6.63
N LYS A 180 -23.70 9.04 5.36
CA LYS A 180 -24.22 7.91 4.56
C LYS A 180 -23.76 6.55 5.07
N LEU A 181 -22.52 6.44 5.59
CA LEU A 181 -22.00 5.23 6.20
C LEU A 181 -22.80 4.87 7.46
N GLU A 182 -23.07 5.83 8.35
CA GLU A 182 -23.85 5.62 9.56
C GLU A 182 -25.30 5.23 9.24
N GLU A 183 -25.91 5.82 8.21
CA GLU A 183 -27.23 5.45 7.73
C GLU A 183 -27.27 3.98 7.24
N LEU A 184 -26.26 3.57 6.46
CA LEU A 184 -26.13 2.18 6.03
C LEU A 184 -25.90 1.20 7.18
N MET A 185 -25.11 1.59 8.17
CA MET A 185 -24.92 0.79 9.40
C MET A 185 -26.21 0.67 10.21
N ALA A 186 -27.07 1.67 10.17
CA ALA A 186 -28.38 1.60 10.84
C ALA A 186 -29.34 0.60 10.18
N THR A 187 -29.23 0.44 8.86
CA THR A 187 -30.14 -0.43 8.08
C THR A 187 -29.67 -1.88 7.97
N ASN A 188 -28.37 -2.16 8.11
CA ASN A 188 -27.83 -3.52 7.94
C ASN A 188 -26.90 -3.90 9.12
N ALA A 189 -27.39 -4.81 9.97
CA ALA A 189 -26.68 -5.25 11.17
C ALA A 189 -25.37 -6.01 10.86
N GLN A 190 -25.30 -6.75 9.76
CA GLN A 190 -24.08 -7.48 9.38
C GLN A 190 -23.02 -6.50 8.88
N LEU A 191 -23.41 -5.52 8.05
CA LEU A 191 -22.51 -4.46 7.59
C LEU A 191 -21.97 -3.65 8.77
N ARG A 192 -22.83 -3.30 9.73
CA ARG A 192 -22.42 -2.64 10.97
C ARG A 192 -21.33 -3.43 11.67
N LYS A 193 -21.55 -4.72 11.93
CA LYS A 193 -20.59 -5.58 12.60
C LYS A 193 -19.24 -5.64 11.86
N MET A 194 -19.26 -5.72 10.54
CA MET A 194 -18.03 -5.70 9.74
C MET A 194 -17.29 -4.37 9.83
N ILE A 195 -17.99 -3.25 9.82
CA ILE A 195 -17.37 -1.93 9.95
C ILE A 195 -16.80 -1.74 11.36
N GLU A 196 -17.52 -2.15 12.41
CA GLU A 196 -17.02 -2.15 13.79
C GLU A 196 -15.74 -2.99 13.94
N MET A 197 -15.73 -4.21 13.41
CA MET A 197 -14.52 -5.05 13.39
C MET A 197 -13.35 -4.38 12.64
N ARG A 198 -13.62 -3.64 11.57
CA ARG A 198 -12.60 -2.85 10.88
C ARG A 198 -12.05 -1.74 11.77
N ARG A 199 -12.92 -1.01 12.49
CA ARG A 199 -12.53 0.02 13.45
C ARG A 199 -11.67 -0.56 14.58
N ASP A 200 -12.05 -1.72 15.10
CA ASP A 200 -11.27 -2.43 16.13
C ASP A 200 -9.89 -2.84 15.62
N LEU A 201 -9.80 -3.39 14.41
CA LEU A 201 -8.52 -3.69 13.77
C LEU A 201 -7.66 -2.43 13.60
N GLN A 202 -8.23 -1.32 13.16
CA GLN A 202 -7.52 -0.04 13.04
C GLN A 202 -7.05 0.48 14.41
N ALA A 203 -7.84 0.31 15.45
CA ALA A 203 -7.47 0.71 16.80
C ALA A 203 -6.25 -0.05 17.34
N ILE A 204 -6.05 -1.30 16.94
CA ILE A 204 -4.88 -2.10 17.35
C ILE A 204 -3.58 -1.42 16.92
N TRP A 205 -3.48 -0.96 15.67
CA TRP A 205 -2.22 -0.34 15.22
C TRP A 205 -2.13 1.17 15.45
N SER A 206 -3.22 1.89 15.62
CA SER A 206 -3.14 3.28 16.09
C SER A 206 -2.59 3.36 17.52
N ARG A 207 -2.90 2.35 18.34
CA ARG A 207 -2.31 2.17 19.67
C ARG A 207 -0.85 1.67 19.63
N SER A 208 -0.41 1.01 18.55
CA SER A 208 0.94 0.46 18.41
C SER A 208 2.04 1.51 18.22
N ASN A 209 1.69 2.77 18.05
CA ASN A 209 2.64 3.90 18.17
C ASN A 209 3.00 4.19 19.63
N SER A 210 2.27 3.65 20.61
CA SER A 210 2.71 3.53 21.97
C SER A 210 3.73 2.36 22.09
N THR A 211 4.72 2.50 22.98
CA THR A 211 5.83 1.55 23.15
C THR A 211 5.37 0.09 23.22
N ARG A 212 6.16 -0.84 22.65
CA ARG A 212 5.92 -2.30 22.67
C ARG A 212 5.50 -2.84 24.04
N GLU A 213 6.00 -2.26 25.11
CA GLU A 213 5.70 -2.61 26.50
C GLU A 213 4.28 -2.28 26.93
N GLN A 214 3.71 -1.18 26.43
CA GLN A 214 2.33 -0.79 26.74
C GLN A 214 1.29 -1.70 26.05
N LEU A 215 1.62 -2.26 24.88
CA LEU A 215 0.76 -3.21 24.17
C LEU A 215 0.71 -4.57 24.85
N VAL A 216 1.84 -5.04 25.38
CA VAL A 216 1.89 -6.29 26.14
C VAL A 216 1.11 -6.17 27.45
N THR A 217 1.18 -5.02 28.11
CA THR A 217 0.46 -4.76 29.38
C THR A 217 -1.07 -4.65 29.20
N GLN A 218 -1.55 -4.33 27.99
CA GLN A 218 -2.99 -4.22 27.70
C GLN A 218 -3.62 -5.55 27.24
N LEU A 219 -2.80 -6.59 27.00
CA LEU A 219 -3.27 -7.94 26.63
C LEU A 219 -3.51 -8.85 27.86
N HIS A 220 -3.14 -8.41 29.04
CA HIS A 220 -3.41 -9.02 30.34
C HIS A 220 -4.51 -8.29 31.08
#